data_b007a05936352914a0387f05fd168be0
#
_entry.id   b007a05936352914a0387f05fd168be0
#
_cell.length_a   1.000
_cell.length_b   1.000
_cell.length_c   1.000
_cell.angle_alpha   90.00
_cell.angle_beta   90.00
_cell.angle_gamma   90.00
#
_symmetry.space_group_name_H-M   'P 1'
#
loop_
_entity.id
_entity.type
_entity.pdbx_description
1 polymer ?
#
loop_
_entity_poly.entity_id
_entity_poly.type
_entity_poly.pdbx_seq_one_letter_code
_entity_poly.pdbx_strand_id
1 'polypeptide(L)'
;MEDLKPSIVLESEIKVNLYTEQQRDSGHANVFLENLCKIYKEKKLCDVSLVVGANEIETHKIVLAANSAYFYTMFTGDLLESSSRKVVLKEVDYEALKQLVDYCYTSVISFNTSNVESLLKTAHLLQFNTIVKGCCVFMTSHLHPSNCLGISSFAELHGCTSLRDKALTFATKHFKEVAKTEEFFMATLDQLCQLLSSDSLSVSSEKDAFDIALSWVRYDLENRRDFVSQILTHIRLELLSSKVLVDCIEQDELIATDSVCLQ
;
A
#
# COMPACT_ATOMS: atom_id res chain seq x y z
N MET A 1 29.71 -91.25 5.04
CA MET A 1 29.35 -90.27 6.07
C MET A 1 30.33 -89.18 6.01
N GLU A 2 29.95 -88.06 5.44
CA GLU A 2 30.38 -86.75 5.70
C GLU A 2 29.70 -85.80 4.69
N ASP A 3 28.97 -84.90 5.25
CA ASP A 3 28.09 -84.01 4.54
C ASP A 3 28.92 -82.93 3.81
N LEU A 4 28.78 -82.85 2.53
CA LEU A 4 29.20 -81.73 1.75
C LEU A 4 28.10 -80.69 1.67
N LYS A 5 28.19 -79.66 2.46
CA LYS A 5 27.39 -78.47 2.36
C LYS A 5 27.69 -77.73 1.05
N PRO A 6 26.71 -77.25 0.30
CA PRO A 6 26.95 -76.41 -0.84
C PRO A 6 27.37 -75.00 -0.36
N SER A 7 28.48 -74.50 -0.89
CA SER A 7 28.95 -73.14 -0.74
C SER A 7 28.00 -72.16 -1.37
N ILE A 8 27.43 -71.30 -0.55
CA ILE A 8 26.65 -70.17 -0.95
C ILE A 8 27.63 -69.14 -1.57
N VAL A 9 27.47 -68.93 -2.85
CA VAL A 9 28.09 -67.82 -3.57
C VAL A 9 27.38 -66.54 -3.11
N LEU A 10 28.05 -65.73 -2.32
CA LEU A 10 27.61 -64.39 -1.98
C LEU A 10 27.73 -63.51 -3.23
N GLU A 11 26.59 -63.21 -3.86
CA GLU A 11 26.46 -62.07 -4.77
C GLU A 11 26.78 -60.81 -3.96
N SER A 12 27.95 -60.24 -4.21
CA SER A 12 28.28 -58.91 -3.74
C SER A 12 27.38 -57.89 -4.44
N GLU A 13 26.31 -57.47 -3.76
CA GLU A 13 25.58 -56.27 -4.14
C GLU A 13 26.58 -55.09 -4.12
N ILE A 14 26.98 -54.65 -5.28
CA ILE A 14 27.67 -53.36 -5.46
C ILE A 14 26.62 -52.29 -5.12
N LYS A 15 26.56 -51.88 -3.83
CA LYS A 15 25.88 -50.65 -3.46
C LYS A 15 26.68 -49.48 -4.05
N VAL A 16 26.31 -49.07 -5.24
CA VAL A 16 26.76 -47.77 -5.78
C VAL A 16 26.09 -46.71 -4.94
N ASN A 17 26.79 -46.25 -3.92
CA ASN A 17 26.42 -45.05 -3.18
C ASN A 17 26.69 -43.85 -4.13
N LEU A 18 25.67 -43.46 -4.87
CA LEU A 18 25.65 -42.20 -5.60
C LEU A 18 25.52 -41.08 -4.56
N TYR A 19 26.63 -40.65 -4.00
CA TYR A 19 26.68 -39.38 -3.26
C TYR A 19 26.55 -38.26 -4.30
N THR A 20 25.35 -37.72 -4.41
CA THR A 20 25.14 -36.48 -5.17
C THR A 20 25.40 -35.35 -4.20
N GLU A 21 26.58 -34.76 -4.20
CA GLU A 21 26.83 -33.51 -3.50
C GLU A 21 26.16 -32.38 -4.32
N GLN A 22 25.12 -31.76 -3.73
CA GLN A 22 24.55 -30.54 -4.29
C GLN A 22 25.28 -29.35 -3.67
N GLN A 23 26.13 -28.73 -4.47
CA GLN A 23 26.75 -27.47 -4.08
C GLN A 23 25.87 -26.30 -4.57
N ARG A 24 25.39 -25.48 -3.64
CA ARG A 24 24.65 -24.25 -3.97
C ARG A 24 25.64 -23.09 -4.01
N ASP A 25 25.84 -22.52 -5.19
CA ASP A 25 26.61 -21.30 -5.35
C ASP A 25 25.77 -20.09 -4.90
N SER A 26 26.09 -19.54 -3.74
CA SER A 26 25.39 -18.38 -3.17
C SER A 26 25.66 -17.07 -3.92
N GLY A 27 26.73 -17.00 -4.73
CA GLY A 27 27.11 -15.84 -5.54
C GLY A 27 26.46 -15.79 -6.91
N HIS A 28 26.02 -16.97 -7.43
CA HIS A 28 25.52 -17.09 -8.80
C HIS A 28 24.37 -16.12 -9.16
N ALA A 29 23.42 -15.92 -8.24
CA ALA A 29 22.28 -15.02 -8.48
C ALA A 29 22.74 -13.57 -8.69
N ASN A 30 23.73 -13.10 -7.94
CA ASN A 30 24.26 -11.74 -8.09
C ASN A 30 25.01 -11.57 -9.41
N VAL A 31 25.89 -12.52 -9.76
CA VAL A 31 26.61 -12.49 -11.05
C VAL A 31 25.64 -12.55 -12.22
N PHE A 32 24.61 -13.38 -12.14
CA PHE A 32 23.56 -13.45 -13.16
C PHE A 32 22.86 -12.12 -13.33
N LEU A 33 22.44 -11.47 -12.24
CA LEU A 33 21.74 -10.19 -12.27
C LEU A 33 22.65 -9.06 -12.81
N GLU A 34 23.94 -9.03 -12.43
CA GLU A 34 24.91 -8.07 -12.96
C GLU A 34 25.07 -8.20 -14.49
N ASN A 35 25.20 -9.43 -14.99
CA ASN A 35 25.28 -9.69 -16.42
C ASN A 35 24.00 -9.32 -17.17
N LEU A 36 22.83 -9.62 -16.58
CA LEU A 36 21.54 -9.25 -17.12
C LEU A 36 21.37 -7.74 -17.20
N CYS A 37 21.79 -7.01 -16.15
CA CYS A 37 21.81 -5.55 -16.13
C CYS A 37 22.72 -4.96 -17.22
N LYS A 38 23.88 -5.58 -17.48
CA LYS A 38 24.78 -5.18 -18.57
C LYS A 38 24.12 -5.35 -19.95
N ILE A 39 23.46 -6.49 -20.19
CA ILE A 39 22.74 -6.78 -21.44
C ILE A 39 21.62 -5.74 -21.65
N TYR A 40 20.89 -5.41 -20.62
CA TYR A 40 19.84 -4.37 -20.64
C TYR A 40 20.40 -2.99 -20.99
N LYS A 41 21.47 -2.55 -20.31
CA LYS A 41 22.13 -1.26 -20.58
C LYS A 41 22.68 -1.14 -22.00
N GLU A 42 23.16 -2.25 -22.55
CA GLU A 42 23.65 -2.32 -23.93
C GLU A 42 22.51 -2.49 -24.96
N LYS A 43 21.23 -2.54 -24.51
CA LYS A 43 20.03 -2.75 -25.34
C LYS A 43 20.11 -4.00 -26.22
N LYS A 44 20.80 -5.04 -25.74
CA LYS A 44 20.95 -6.30 -26.43
C LYS A 44 19.86 -7.28 -26.06
N LEU A 45 19.41 -8.07 -27.02
CA LEU A 45 18.38 -9.10 -26.85
C LEU A 45 17.01 -8.57 -26.37
N CYS A 46 16.77 -7.26 -26.40
CA CYS A 46 15.46 -6.69 -26.06
C CYS A 46 14.42 -7.17 -27.09
N ASP A 47 13.32 -7.72 -26.58
CA ASP A 47 12.23 -8.29 -27.39
C ASP A 47 10.90 -7.57 -27.21
N VAL A 48 10.86 -6.55 -26.34
CA VAL A 48 9.69 -5.69 -26.11
C VAL A 48 10.08 -4.25 -25.77
N SER A 49 9.24 -3.31 -26.22
CA SER A 49 9.28 -1.90 -25.85
C SER A 49 8.00 -1.51 -25.13
N LEU A 50 8.11 -0.97 -23.93
CA LEU A 50 7.00 -0.39 -23.16
C LEU A 50 6.88 1.09 -23.53
N VAL A 51 5.68 1.51 -23.93
CA VAL A 51 5.40 2.88 -24.40
C VAL A 51 4.42 3.55 -23.42
N VAL A 52 4.82 4.71 -22.92
CA VAL A 52 3.99 5.58 -22.07
C VAL A 52 4.02 7.00 -22.64
N GLY A 53 2.92 7.43 -23.23
CA GLY A 53 2.85 8.69 -23.95
C GLY A 53 3.87 8.76 -25.10
N ALA A 54 4.83 9.69 -25.03
CA ALA A 54 5.90 9.86 -26.01
C ALA A 54 7.18 9.09 -25.65
N ASN A 55 7.24 8.45 -24.49
CA ASN A 55 8.44 7.78 -23.97
C ASN A 55 8.38 6.28 -24.23
N GLU A 56 9.55 5.66 -24.41
CA GLU A 56 9.70 4.24 -24.72
C GLU A 56 10.85 3.62 -23.91
N ILE A 57 10.65 2.42 -23.38
CA ILE A 57 11.66 1.64 -22.64
C ILE A 57 11.81 0.29 -23.32
N GLU A 58 12.97 0.04 -23.91
CA GLU A 58 13.32 -1.27 -24.47
C GLU A 58 13.77 -2.22 -23.35
N THR A 59 13.20 -3.44 -23.31
CA THR A 59 13.41 -4.39 -22.20
C THR A 59 13.18 -5.83 -22.67
N HIS A 60 13.15 -6.79 -21.72
CA HIS A 60 12.99 -8.22 -22.00
C HIS A 60 11.69 -8.74 -21.38
N LYS A 61 10.82 -9.37 -22.18
CA LYS A 61 9.55 -9.98 -21.71
C LYS A 61 9.76 -10.94 -20.54
N ILE A 62 10.78 -11.80 -20.65
CA ILE A 62 11.07 -12.79 -19.60
C ILE A 62 11.42 -12.13 -18.27
N VAL A 63 12.14 -11.01 -18.28
CA VAL A 63 12.55 -10.31 -17.07
C VAL A 63 11.35 -9.63 -16.42
N LEU A 64 10.52 -8.97 -17.23
CA LEU A 64 9.28 -8.38 -16.74
C LEU A 64 8.32 -9.43 -16.17
N ALA A 65 8.11 -10.52 -16.90
CA ALA A 65 7.23 -11.62 -16.50
C ALA A 65 7.70 -12.31 -15.20
N ALA A 66 9.01 -12.43 -14.99
CA ALA A 66 9.56 -12.99 -13.76
C ALA A 66 9.35 -12.11 -12.51
N ASN A 67 9.15 -10.81 -12.71
CA ASN A 67 9.00 -9.83 -11.61
C ASN A 67 7.55 -9.37 -11.37
N SER A 68 6.65 -9.56 -12.34
CA SER A 68 5.29 -9.02 -12.33
C SER A 68 4.28 -10.04 -12.85
N ALA A 69 3.26 -10.35 -12.06
CA ALA A 69 2.18 -11.23 -12.49
C ALA A 69 1.36 -10.62 -13.64
N TYR A 70 1.25 -9.30 -13.71
CA TYR A 70 0.62 -8.58 -14.82
C TYR A 70 1.34 -8.86 -16.14
N PHE A 71 2.67 -8.67 -16.18
CA PHE A 71 3.47 -8.95 -17.36
C PHE A 71 3.60 -10.45 -17.66
N TYR A 72 3.61 -11.29 -16.62
CA TYR A 72 3.56 -12.74 -16.82
C TYR A 72 2.31 -13.13 -17.60
N THR A 73 1.12 -12.71 -17.14
CA THR A 73 -0.16 -13.02 -17.80
C THR A 73 -0.20 -12.42 -19.23
N MET A 74 0.30 -11.21 -19.40
CA MET A 74 0.32 -10.52 -20.70
C MET A 74 1.18 -11.25 -21.72
N PHE A 75 2.37 -11.73 -21.35
CA PHE A 75 3.32 -12.30 -22.29
C PHE A 75 3.23 -13.81 -22.47
N THR A 76 2.60 -14.52 -21.52
CA THR A 76 2.41 -15.99 -21.61
C THR A 76 0.99 -16.40 -22.01
N GLY A 77 0.04 -15.47 -22.02
CA GLY A 77 -1.34 -15.72 -22.44
C GLY A 77 -1.55 -15.54 -23.95
N ASP A 78 -2.79 -15.73 -24.38
CA ASP A 78 -3.23 -15.60 -25.78
C ASP A 78 -3.56 -14.14 -26.18
N LEU A 79 -3.00 -13.15 -25.49
CA LEU A 79 -3.20 -11.74 -25.77
C LEU A 79 -2.36 -11.29 -26.98
N LEU A 80 -2.81 -10.26 -27.70
CA LEU A 80 -2.08 -9.68 -28.84
C LEU A 80 -0.69 -9.19 -28.43
N GLU A 81 -0.55 -8.71 -27.20
CA GLU A 81 0.69 -8.23 -26.60
C GLU A 81 1.75 -9.34 -26.47
N SER A 82 1.34 -10.61 -26.36
CA SER A 82 2.27 -11.73 -26.25
C SER A 82 3.19 -11.86 -27.47
N SER A 83 2.69 -11.55 -28.67
CA SER A 83 3.43 -11.55 -29.92
C SER A 83 3.95 -10.16 -30.32
N SER A 84 3.46 -9.09 -29.68
CA SER A 84 3.83 -7.71 -30.01
C SER A 84 5.24 -7.36 -29.51
N ARG A 85 5.96 -6.57 -30.29
CA ARG A 85 7.20 -5.91 -29.88
C ARG A 85 6.97 -4.58 -29.17
N LYS A 86 5.77 -3.98 -29.29
CA LYS A 86 5.38 -2.73 -28.65
C LYS A 86 4.15 -2.93 -27.79
N VAL A 87 4.23 -2.48 -26.52
CA VAL A 87 3.13 -2.51 -25.56
C VAL A 87 2.89 -1.10 -25.07
N VAL A 88 1.69 -0.57 -25.32
CA VAL A 88 1.30 0.76 -24.86
C VAL A 88 0.62 0.62 -23.48
N LEU A 89 1.21 1.24 -22.47
CA LEU A 89 0.67 1.27 -21.12
C LEU A 89 -0.08 2.59 -20.89
N LYS A 90 -1.33 2.49 -20.43
CA LYS A 90 -2.17 3.64 -20.08
C LYS A 90 -2.21 3.81 -18.57
N GLU A 91 -2.40 5.05 -18.13
CA GLU A 91 -2.54 5.39 -16.70
C GLU A 91 -1.31 5.04 -15.84
N VAL A 92 -0.15 4.92 -16.48
CA VAL A 92 1.14 4.63 -15.85
C VAL A 92 2.01 5.88 -15.87
N ASP A 93 2.64 6.18 -14.75
CA ASP A 93 3.69 7.20 -14.68
C ASP A 93 5.00 6.67 -15.28
N TYR A 94 5.60 7.42 -16.19
CA TYR A 94 6.81 6.97 -16.91
C TYR A 94 8.01 6.82 -15.98
N GLU A 95 8.23 7.76 -15.06
CA GLU A 95 9.39 7.70 -14.15
C GLU A 95 9.24 6.56 -13.15
N ALA A 96 8.01 6.30 -12.67
CA ALA A 96 7.72 5.15 -11.84
C ALA A 96 7.92 3.84 -12.61
N LEU A 97 7.42 3.74 -13.85
CA LEU A 97 7.64 2.57 -14.70
C LEU A 97 9.13 2.31 -14.92
N LYS A 98 9.90 3.36 -15.22
CA LYS A 98 11.35 3.25 -15.42
C LYS A 98 12.05 2.70 -14.18
N GLN A 99 11.69 3.21 -12.98
CA GLN A 99 12.23 2.70 -11.72
C GLN A 99 11.87 1.22 -11.49
N LEU A 100 10.64 0.79 -11.85
CA LEU A 100 10.22 -0.61 -11.75
C LEU A 100 11.00 -1.50 -12.74
N VAL A 101 11.21 -1.05 -13.97
CA VAL A 101 12.03 -1.77 -14.95
C VAL A 101 13.47 -1.86 -14.48
N ASP A 102 14.08 -0.76 -14.05
CA ASP A 102 15.44 -0.75 -13.53
C ASP A 102 15.58 -1.67 -12.30
N TYR A 103 14.57 -1.71 -11.41
CA TYR A 103 14.52 -2.65 -10.30
C TYR A 103 14.58 -4.12 -10.76
N CYS A 104 13.93 -4.49 -11.85
CA CYS A 104 13.96 -5.85 -12.37
C CYS A 104 15.38 -6.33 -12.73
N TYR A 105 16.31 -5.40 -13.03
CA TYR A 105 17.70 -5.70 -13.41
C TYR A 105 18.69 -5.45 -12.29
N THR A 106 18.33 -4.68 -11.28
CA THR A 106 19.28 -4.23 -10.25
C THR A 106 18.92 -4.70 -8.84
N SER A 107 17.69 -5.12 -8.61
CA SER A 107 17.09 -5.37 -7.29
C SER A 107 17.15 -4.15 -6.36
N VAL A 108 17.41 -2.96 -6.89
CA VAL A 108 17.50 -1.71 -6.11
C VAL A 108 16.39 -0.77 -6.53
N ILE A 109 15.68 -0.23 -5.55
CA ILE A 109 14.67 0.81 -5.73
C ILE A 109 14.78 1.86 -4.63
N SER A 110 14.54 3.12 -4.96
CA SER A 110 14.62 4.23 -3.99
C SER A 110 13.23 4.80 -3.74
N PHE A 111 12.88 4.92 -2.46
CA PHE A 111 11.65 5.56 -2.02
C PHE A 111 11.94 6.94 -1.46
N ASN A 112 11.17 7.94 -1.85
CA ASN A 112 11.18 9.28 -1.29
C ASN A 112 9.77 9.89 -1.34
N THR A 113 9.59 11.03 -0.69
CA THR A 113 8.28 11.70 -0.61
C THR A 113 7.73 12.17 -1.95
N SER A 114 8.59 12.40 -2.94
CA SER A 114 8.16 12.88 -4.26
C SER A 114 7.80 11.76 -5.24
N ASN A 115 8.26 10.51 -5.01
CA ASN A 115 8.01 9.40 -5.94
C ASN A 115 7.11 8.29 -5.39
N VAL A 116 6.93 8.18 -4.06
CA VAL A 116 6.31 7.01 -3.44
C VAL A 116 4.86 6.81 -3.86
N GLU A 117 4.10 7.86 -4.09
CA GLU A 117 2.69 7.78 -4.51
C GLU A 117 2.56 7.28 -5.96
N SER A 118 3.26 7.90 -6.90
CA SER A 118 3.27 7.46 -8.31
C SER A 118 3.85 6.06 -8.45
N LEU A 119 4.88 5.73 -7.66
CA LEU A 119 5.48 4.42 -7.64
C LEU A 119 4.52 3.36 -7.07
N LEU A 120 3.81 3.64 -5.97
CA LEU A 120 2.81 2.73 -5.41
C LEU A 120 1.69 2.48 -6.42
N LYS A 121 1.12 3.55 -7.01
CA LYS A 121 0.05 3.46 -8.01
C LYS A 121 0.48 2.59 -9.19
N THR A 122 1.66 2.87 -9.77
CA THR A 122 2.18 2.14 -10.93
C THR A 122 2.54 0.69 -10.58
N ALA A 123 3.18 0.46 -9.42
CA ALA A 123 3.52 -0.87 -8.94
C ALA A 123 2.27 -1.71 -8.63
N HIS A 124 1.21 -1.09 -8.10
CA HIS A 124 -0.07 -1.76 -7.85
C HIS A 124 -0.73 -2.18 -9.16
N LEU A 125 -0.86 -1.26 -10.12
CA LEU A 125 -1.43 -1.53 -11.44
C LEU A 125 -0.67 -2.66 -12.17
N LEU A 126 0.65 -2.61 -12.13
CA LEU A 126 1.51 -3.59 -12.80
C LEU A 126 1.86 -4.79 -11.90
N GLN A 127 1.23 -4.96 -10.74
CA GLN A 127 1.35 -6.09 -9.82
C GLN A 127 2.79 -6.38 -9.35
N PHE A 128 3.58 -5.35 -9.09
CA PHE A 128 4.87 -5.46 -8.40
C PHE A 128 4.68 -5.49 -6.87
N ASN A 129 4.13 -6.58 -6.36
CA ASN A 129 3.69 -6.69 -4.96
C ASN A 129 4.78 -6.40 -3.92
N THR A 130 6.03 -6.73 -4.20
CA THR A 130 7.16 -6.42 -3.31
C THR A 130 7.38 -4.92 -3.19
N ILE A 131 7.25 -4.19 -4.29
CA ILE A 131 7.42 -2.73 -4.33
C ILE A 131 6.24 -2.03 -3.66
N VAL A 132 5.00 -2.50 -3.90
CA VAL A 132 3.81 -2.01 -3.17
C VAL A 132 4.01 -2.12 -1.66
N LYS A 133 4.49 -3.26 -1.15
CA LYS A 133 4.81 -3.43 0.27
C LYS A 133 5.90 -2.45 0.74
N GLY A 134 6.94 -2.25 -0.06
CA GLY A 134 8.01 -1.28 0.23
C GLY A 134 7.48 0.16 0.33
N CYS A 135 6.65 0.59 -0.61
CA CYS A 135 5.97 1.89 -0.56
C CYS A 135 5.10 2.04 0.70
N CYS A 136 4.30 1.02 1.04
CA CYS A 136 3.47 1.05 2.24
C CYS A 136 4.31 1.16 3.53
N VAL A 137 5.45 0.46 3.62
CA VAL A 137 6.38 0.57 4.75
C VAL A 137 6.96 1.99 4.84
N PHE A 138 7.42 2.53 3.71
CA PHE A 138 7.95 3.90 3.65
C PHE A 138 6.89 4.92 4.09
N MET A 139 5.68 4.88 3.53
CA MET A 139 4.59 5.81 3.90
C MET A 139 4.21 5.68 5.37
N THR A 140 4.16 4.46 5.90
CA THR A 140 3.89 4.23 7.34
C THR A 140 4.94 4.88 8.24
N SER A 141 6.23 4.82 7.86
CA SER A 141 7.31 5.41 8.66
C SER A 141 7.37 6.95 8.57
N HIS A 142 6.64 7.54 7.63
CA HIS A 142 6.57 8.99 7.41
C HIS A 142 5.18 9.57 7.71
N LEU A 143 4.35 8.85 8.48
CA LEU A 143 3.08 9.38 8.95
C LEU A 143 3.30 10.58 9.87
N HIS A 144 2.53 11.62 9.62
CA HIS A 144 2.51 12.87 10.36
C HIS A 144 1.07 13.37 10.50
N PRO A 145 0.71 14.18 11.52
CA PRO A 145 -0.64 14.74 11.63
C PRO A 145 -1.16 15.47 10.38
N SER A 146 -0.27 16.06 9.58
CA SER A 146 -0.62 16.80 8.36
C SER A 146 -0.73 15.97 7.09
N ASN A 147 -0.50 14.62 7.14
CA ASN A 147 -0.57 13.77 5.95
C ASN A 147 -1.32 12.44 6.18
N CYS A 148 -1.69 12.14 7.42
CA CYS A 148 -2.23 10.82 7.75
C CYS A 148 -3.62 10.56 7.16
N LEU A 149 -4.48 11.59 7.03
CA LEU A 149 -5.80 11.43 6.44
C LEU A 149 -5.72 11.25 4.92
N GLY A 150 -4.87 12.01 4.23
CA GLY A 150 -4.60 11.83 2.80
C GLY A 150 -3.97 10.48 2.50
N ILE A 151 -3.00 10.04 3.31
CA ILE A 151 -2.41 8.69 3.17
C ILE A 151 -3.47 7.61 3.39
N SER A 152 -4.40 7.79 4.34
CA SER A 152 -5.50 6.84 4.56
C SER A 152 -6.41 6.74 3.33
N SER A 153 -6.84 7.86 2.76
CA SER A 153 -7.68 7.91 1.55
C SER A 153 -6.96 7.32 0.34
N PHE A 154 -5.70 7.67 0.16
CA PHE A 154 -4.86 7.13 -0.91
C PHE A 154 -4.72 5.60 -0.79
N ALA A 155 -4.48 5.10 0.42
CA ALA A 155 -4.36 3.67 0.68
C ALA A 155 -5.68 2.92 0.42
N GLU A 156 -6.82 3.52 0.77
CA GLU A 156 -8.15 2.96 0.49
C GLU A 156 -8.41 2.86 -1.01
N LEU A 157 -8.15 3.93 -1.76
CA LEU A 157 -8.31 3.97 -3.22
C LEU A 157 -7.49 2.88 -3.92
N HIS A 158 -6.31 2.55 -3.39
CA HIS A 158 -5.41 1.55 -3.96
C HIS A 158 -5.49 0.18 -3.27
N GLY A 159 -6.50 -0.07 -2.40
CA GLY A 159 -6.71 -1.37 -1.75
C GLY A 159 -5.60 -1.76 -0.75
N CYS A 160 -4.79 -0.80 -0.29
CA CYS A 160 -3.71 -1.01 0.68
C CYS A 160 -4.25 -0.97 2.12
N THR A 161 -5.10 -1.95 2.48
CA THR A 161 -5.84 -1.97 3.76
C THR A 161 -4.94 -1.81 4.99
N SER A 162 -3.79 -2.49 5.03
CA SER A 162 -2.85 -2.38 6.15
C SER A 162 -2.27 -0.96 6.31
N LEU A 163 -2.02 -0.23 5.21
CA LEU A 163 -1.56 1.16 5.26
C LEU A 163 -2.67 2.08 5.74
N ARG A 164 -3.90 1.91 5.20
CA ARG A 164 -5.09 2.64 5.63
C ARG A 164 -5.30 2.52 7.14
N ASP A 165 -5.31 1.29 7.67
CA ASP A 165 -5.58 1.02 9.08
C ASP A 165 -4.49 1.64 9.99
N LYS A 166 -3.23 1.61 9.56
CA LYS A 166 -2.13 2.27 10.29
C LYS A 166 -2.25 3.78 10.28
N ALA A 167 -2.62 4.37 9.14
CA ALA A 167 -2.82 5.81 9.02
C ALA A 167 -4.00 6.30 9.88
N LEU A 168 -5.11 5.56 9.90
CA LEU A 168 -6.25 5.85 10.79
C LEU A 168 -5.88 5.68 12.26
N THR A 169 -5.16 4.61 12.62
CA THR A 169 -4.67 4.41 13.99
C THR A 169 -3.74 5.54 14.42
N PHE A 170 -2.90 6.04 13.52
CA PHE A 170 -2.07 7.22 13.79
C PHE A 170 -2.92 8.46 13.99
N ALA A 171 -3.90 8.71 13.11
CA ALA A 171 -4.78 9.86 13.19
C ALA A 171 -5.59 9.89 14.50
N THR A 172 -6.12 8.74 14.94
CA THR A 172 -6.87 8.65 16.21
C THR A 172 -6.00 8.89 17.43
N LYS A 173 -4.75 8.39 17.43
CA LYS A 173 -3.79 8.63 18.52
C LYS A 173 -3.33 10.08 18.62
N HIS A 174 -3.23 10.78 17.49
CA HIS A 174 -2.76 12.16 17.38
C HIS A 174 -3.89 13.13 17.01
N PHE A 175 -5.13 12.79 17.38
CA PHE A 175 -6.32 13.50 16.91
C PHE A 175 -6.29 15.00 17.17
N LYS A 176 -5.77 15.44 18.31
CA LYS A 176 -5.66 16.87 18.63
C LYS A 176 -4.69 17.64 17.74
N GLU A 177 -3.61 17.00 17.30
CA GLU A 177 -2.66 17.58 16.36
C GLU A 177 -3.24 17.56 14.95
N VAL A 178 -3.89 16.48 14.56
CA VAL A 178 -4.59 16.33 13.27
C VAL A 178 -5.67 17.39 13.11
N ALA A 179 -6.46 17.63 14.15
CA ALA A 179 -7.54 18.63 14.16
C ALA A 179 -7.09 20.08 13.90
N LYS A 180 -5.78 20.36 13.98
CA LYS A 180 -5.20 21.69 13.72
C LYS A 180 -4.68 21.82 12.29
N THR A 181 -4.71 20.76 11.51
CA THR A 181 -4.16 20.73 10.14
C THR A 181 -5.22 21.13 9.11
N GLU A 182 -4.75 21.66 7.97
CA GLU A 182 -5.62 21.95 6.84
C GLU A 182 -6.29 20.67 6.30
N GLU A 183 -5.56 19.56 6.32
CA GLU A 183 -6.04 18.25 5.87
C GLU A 183 -7.29 17.81 6.66
N PHE A 184 -7.35 18.07 7.96
CA PHE A 184 -8.52 17.77 8.77
C PHE A 184 -9.75 18.56 8.31
N PHE A 185 -9.60 19.83 7.99
CA PHE A 185 -10.70 20.65 7.50
C PHE A 185 -11.14 20.28 6.07
N MET A 186 -10.29 19.62 5.31
CA MET A 186 -10.64 19.07 3.99
C MET A 186 -11.17 17.62 4.06
N ALA A 187 -11.16 16.99 5.24
CA ALA A 187 -11.67 15.64 5.42
C ALA A 187 -13.15 15.53 5.06
N THR A 188 -13.55 14.37 4.55
CA THR A 188 -14.96 14.07 4.30
C THR A 188 -15.71 13.80 5.58
N LEU A 189 -17.06 13.88 5.53
CA LEU A 189 -17.91 13.51 6.66
C LEU A 189 -17.63 12.08 7.13
N ASP A 190 -17.49 11.14 6.21
CA ASP A 190 -17.22 9.73 6.53
C ASP A 190 -15.91 9.55 7.29
N GLN A 191 -14.86 10.27 6.86
CA GLN A 191 -13.57 10.27 7.58
C GLN A 191 -13.70 10.83 9.01
N LEU A 192 -14.41 11.95 9.17
CA LEU A 192 -14.64 12.53 10.49
C LEU A 192 -15.43 11.57 11.38
N CYS A 193 -16.54 11.00 10.90
CA CYS A 193 -17.34 10.03 11.63
C CYS A 193 -16.52 8.78 12.00
N GLN A 194 -15.67 8.30 11.11
CA GLN A 194 -14.79 7.15 11.35
C GLN A 194 -13.79 7.45 12.48
N LEU A 195 -13.21 8.65 12.52
CA LEU A 195 -12.31 9.05 13.61
C LEU A 195 -13.05 9.14 14.94
N LEU A 196 -14.21 9.83 14.97
CA LEU A 196 -15.01 10.03 16.19
C LEU A 196 -15.56 8.70 16.76
N SER A 197 -15.91 7.74 15.90
CA SER A 197 -16.40 6.41 16.31
C SER A 197 -15.32 5.50 16.88
N SER A 198 -14.04 5.88 16.76
CA SER A 198 -12.94 5.01 17.18
C SER A 198 -12.82 4.97 18.71
N ASP A 199 -12.80 3.74 19.29
CA ASP A 199 -12.54 3.54 20.72
C ASP A 199 -11.14 3.97 21.14
N SER A 200 -10.21 4.09 20.20
CA SER A 200 -8.83 4.54 20.42
C SER A 200 -8.63 6.03 20.22
N LEU A 201 -9.72 6.82 20.13
CA LEU A 201 -9.64 8.27 19.92
C LEU A 201 -8.97 8.94 21.14
N SER A 202 -7.84 9.59 20.89
CA SER A 202 -7.05 10.27 21.93
C SER A 202 -7.51 11.73 22.10
N VAL A 203 -8.43 11.93 23.02
CA VAL A 203 -8.93 13.26 23.44
C VAL A 203 -8.78 13.42 24.96
N SER A 204 -8.71 14.64 25.48
CA SER A 204 -8.65 14.86 26.92
C SER A 204 -10.04 14.72 27.58
N SER A 205 -11.08 15.01 26.81
CA SER A 205 -12.49 14.91 27.25
C SER A 205 -13.39 14.78 26.03
N GLU A 206 -14.59 14.24 26.17
CA GLU A 206 -15.60 14.23 25.10
C GLU A 206 -15.99 15.65 24.65
N LYS A 207 -15.82 16.64 25.54
CA LYS A 207 -16.00 18.06 25.18
C LYS A 207 -14.98 18.48 24.10
N ASP A 208 -13.72 18.04 24.20
CA ASP A 208 -12.72 18.36 23.20
C ASP A 208 -13.10 17.73 21.82
N ALA A 209 -13.61 16.49 21.83
CA ALA A 209 -14.09 15.84 20.59
C ALA A 209 -15.27 16.61 19.97
N PHE A 210 -16.20 17.04 20.80
CA PHE A 210 -17.34 17.87 20.43
C PHE A 210 -16.90 19.21 19.82
N ASP A 211 -16.05 19.96 20.51
CA ASP A 211 -15.55 21.26 20.03
C ASP A 211 -14.76 21.13 18.70
N ILE A 212 -13.94 20.08 18.56
CA ILE A 212 -13.21 19.78 17.32
C ILE A 212 -14.18 19.44 16.18
N ALA A 213 -15.17 18.59 16.43
CA ALA A 213 -16.15 18.22 15.42
C ALA A 213 -16.95 19.42 14.91
N LEU A 214 -17.38 20.31 15.82
CA LEU A 214 -18.07 21.54 15.43
C LEU A 214 -17.13 22.53 14.70
N SER A 215 -15.82 22.54 15.01
CA SER A 215 -14.86 23.36 14.26
C SER A 215 -14.79 22.97 12.79
N TRP A 216 -14.89 21.66 12.49
CA TRP A 216 -14.96 21.15 11.12
C TRP A 216 -16.25 21.60 10.39
N VAL A 217 -17.39 21.61 11.10
CA VAL A 217 -18.66 22.13 10.54
C VAL A 217 -18.54 23.62 10.26
N ARG A 218 -18.01 24.40 11.21
CA ARG A 218 -17.87 25.87 11.07
C ARG A 218 -16.93 26.29 9.97
N TYR A 219 -15.97 25.45 9.59
CA TYR A 219 -15.04 25.75 8.51
C TYR A 219 -15.74 25.90 7.15
N ASP A 220 -16.83 25.15 6.94
CA ASP A 220 -17.65 25.23 5.72
C ASP A 220 -19.15 25.10 6.10
N LEU A 221 -19.65 26.12 6.79
CA LEU A 221 -20.99 26.10 7.38
C LEU A 221 -22.12 25.93 6.35
N GLU A 222 -21.92 26.50 5.16
CA GLU A 222 -22.96 26.45 4.10
C GLU A 222 -23.22 25.00 3.63
N ASN A 223 -22.16 24.20 3.55
CA ASN A 223 -22.27 22.83 3.05
C ASN A 223 -22.33 21.76 4.16
N ARG A 224 -21.98 22.09 5.41
CA ARG A 224 -21.80 21.10 6.49
C ARG A 224 -22.81 21.22 7.63
N ARG A 225 -23.63 22.28 7.65
CA ARG A 225 -24.61 22.51 8.72
C ARG A 225 -25.54 21.31 8.92
N ASP A 226 -26.04 20.73 7.83
CA ASP A 226 -27.00 19.63 7.87
C ASP A 226 -26.43 18.30 8.42
N PHE A 227 -25.09 18.22 8.58
CA PHE A 227 -24.42 17.05 9.12
C PHE A 227 -24.24 17.06 10.63
N VAL A 228 -24.61 18.16 11.31
CA VAL A 228 -24.41 18.30 12.77
C VAL A 228 -25.04 17.16 13.54
N SER A 229 -26.32 16.86 13.27
CA SER A 229 -27.04 15.76 13.94
C SER A 229 -26.37 14.41 13.76
N GLN A 230 -25.88 14.09 12.53
CA GLN A 230 -25.18 12.86 12.24
C GLN A 230 -23.84 12.80 12.99
N ILE A 231 -23.06 13.88 13.00
CA ILE A 231 -21.78 13.96 13.70
C ILE A 231 -21.95 13.72 15.20
N LEU A 232 -22.99 14.31 15.81
CA LEU A 232 -23.27 14.17 17.25
C LEU A 232 -23.57 12.71 17.65
N THR A 233 -24.11 11.88 16.77
CA THR A 233 -24.34 10.45 17.08
C THR A 233 -23.04 9.65 17.28
N HIS A 234 -21.89 10.18 16.80
CA HIS A 234 -20.58 9.57 16.99
C HIS A 234 -19.79 10.09 18.18
N ILE A 235 -20.34 11.07 18.91
CA ILE A 235 -19.76 11.63 20.14
C ILE A 235 -20.46 11.01 21.34
N ARG A 236 -19.69 10.57 22.34
CA ARG A 236 -20.23 9.92 23.57
C ARG A 236 -20.75 10.97 24.52
N LEU A 237 -21.85 11.66 24.15
CA LEU A 237 -22.44 12.75 24.92
C LEU A 237 -22.84 12.34 26.34
N GLU A 238 -23.16 11.07 26.55
CA GLU A 238 -23.45 10.48 27.85
C GLU A 238 -22.28 10.54 28.86
N LEU A 239 -21.05 10.69 28.38
CA LEU A 239 -19.86 10.88 29.22
C LEU A 239 -19.66 12.35 29.68
N LEU A 240 -20.44 13.29 29.13
CA LEU A 240 -20.43 14.67 29.54
C LEU A 240 -21.27 14.85 30.82
N SER A 241 -20.80 15.70 31.75
CA SER A 241 -21.63 16.07 32.85
C SER A 241 -22.86 16.88 32.39
N SER A 242 -23.99 16.75 33.07
CA SER A 242 -25.24 17.47 32.72
C SER A 242 -25.03 18.97 32.53
N LYS A 243 -24.17 19.59 33.37
CA LYS A 243 -23.83 21.01 33.25
C LYS A 243 -23.11 21.32 31.94
N VAL A 244 -22.09 20.53 31.58
CA VAL A 244 -21.33 20.73 30.35
C VAL A 244 -22.22 20.48 29.11
N LEU A 245 -23.11 19.50 29.17
CA LEU A 245 -24.07 19.24 28.10
C LEU A 245 -25.02 20.41 27.85
N VAL A 246 -25.59 20.97 28.93
CA VAL A 246 -26.45 22.17 28.84
C VAL A 246 -25.67 23.35 28.27
N ASP A 247 -24.46 23.62 28.81
CA ASP A 247 -23.61 24.71 28.32
C ASP A 247 -23.29 24.53 26.80
N CYS A 248 -23.03 23.29 26.34
CA CYS A 248 -22.78 23.01 24.91
C CYS A 248 -24.02 23.27 24.05
N ILE A 249 -25.22 22.93 24.52
CA ILE A 249 -26.47 23.09 23.78
C ILE A 249 -26.88 24.58 23.75
N GLU A 250 -26.82 25.27 24.88
CA GLU A 250 -27.30 26.65 24.99
C GLU A 250 -26.35 27.69 24.39
N GLN A 251 -25.04 27.42 24.40
CA GLN A 251 -24.03 28.37 23.91
C GLN A 251 -23.75 28.22 22.39
N ASP A 252 -24.17 27.11 21.76
CA ASP A 252 -23.91 26.86 20.36
C ASP A 252 -25.15 27.05 19.49
N GLU A 253 -25.19 28.16 18.76
CA GLU A 253 -26.31 28.49 17.86
C GLU A 253 -26.60 27.41 16.83
N LEU A 254 -25.62 26.61 16.44
CA LEU A 254 -25.78 25.50 15.46
C LEU A 254 -26.66 24.39 16.02
N ILE A 255 -26.56 24.14 17.32
CA ILE A 255 -27.35 23.10 18.02
C ILE A 255 -28.68 23.65 18.49
N ALA A 256 -28.65 24.84 19.08
CA ALA A 256 -29.85 25.48 19.61
C ALA A 256 -30.94 25.74 18.56
N THR A 257 -30.57 25.85 17.32
CA THR A 257 -31.50 26.07 16.18
C THR A 257 -31.90 24.80 15.41
N ASP A 258 -31.27 23.65 15.70
CA ASP A 258 -31.56 22.38 15.04
C ASP A 258 -32.55 21.54 15.87
N SER A 259 -33.77 21.38 15.34
CA SER A 259 -34.84 20.63 16.01
C SER A 259 -34.53 19.12 16.15
N VAL A 260 -33.62 18.58 15.37
CA VAL A 260 -33.19 17.15 15.41
C VAL A 260 -32.15 16.95 16.52
N CYS A 261 -31.29 17.93 16.76
CA CYS A 261 -30.27 17.87 17.82
C CYS A 261 -30.88 18.03 19.23
N LEU A 262 -32.12 18.55 19.34
CA LEU A 262 -32.81 18.78 20.62
C LEU A 262 -33.71 17.61 21.04
N GLN A 263 -33.82 16.54 20.26
CA GLN A 263 -34.57 15.31 20.57
C GLN A 263 -33.64 14.23 21.12
#